data_905b1a0f58606e0a1f3655886171ed38
#
_entry.id   905b1a0f58606e0a1f3655886171ed38
#
_cell.length_a   1.000
_cell.length_b   1.000
_cell.length_c   1.000
_cell.angle_alpha   90.00
_cell.angle_beta   90.00
_cell.angle_gamma   90.00
#
_symmetry.space_group_name_H-M   'P 1'
#
loop_
_entity.id
_entity.type
_entity.pdbx_description
1 polymer ?
#
loop_
_entity_poly.entity_id
_entity_poly.type
_entity_poly.pdbx_seq_one_letter_code
_entity_poly.pdbx_strand_id
1 'polypeptide(L)' 'MARFKDLQGTDATRAIDAMTVRGFANVDTISETNTIYGIFYNRSTRQCIQLTMANSRVVSADDIQTHPNCR' A
#
# COMPACT_ATOMS: atom_id res chain seq x y z
N MET A 1 -1.73 15.63 2.20
CA MET A 1 -1.35 14.30 1.73
C MET A 1 -2.33 13.27 2.24
N ALA A 2 -2.49 12.17 1.52
CA ALA A 2 -3.42 11.12 1.93
C ALA A 2 -2.83 10.29 3.07
N ARG A 3 -3.68 9.88 3.99
CA ARG A 3 -3.26 9.06 5.15
C ARG A 3 -3.01 7.62 4.72
N PHE A 4 -2.05 6.97 5.35
CA PHE A 4 -1.76 5.55 5.09
C PHE A 4 -1.21 4.83 6.34
N LYS A 5 -0.54 5.54 7.24
CA LYS A 5 0.09 4.92 8.43
C LYS A 5 -0.93 4.28 9.36
N ASP A 6 -2.14 4.79 9.40
CA ASP A 6 -3.22 4.25 10.23
C ASP A 6 -3.65 2.85 9.81
N LEU A 7 -3.22 2.40 8.62
CA LEU A 7 -3.55 1.07 8.12
C LEU A 7 -2.67 -0.04 8.69
N GLN A 8 -1.57 0.30 9.37
CA GLN A 8 -0.74 -0.70 10.02
C GLN A 8 -1.54 -1.48 11.06
N GLY A 9 -1.46 -2.80 11.03
CA GLY A 9 -2.18 -3.67 11.94
C GLY A 9 -3.61 -3.98 11.53
N THR A 10 -4.11 -3.37 10.46
CA THR A 10 -5.48 -3.61 10.01
C THR A 10 -5.56 -4.82 9.09
N ASP A 11 -6.79 -5.30 8.86
CA ASP A 11 -7.06 -6.35 7.89
C ASP A 11 -6.60 -5.92 6.50
N ALA A 12 -5.91 -6.81 5.77
CA ALA A 12 -5.34 -6.49 4.47
C ALA A 12 -6.40 -6.07 3.44
N THR A 13 -7.53 -6.77 3.39
CA THR A 13 -8.59 -6.43 2.44
C THR A 13 -9.16 -5.04 2.73
N ARG A 14 -9.40 -4.73 4.00
CA ARG A 14 -9.89 -3.41 4.40
C ARG A 14 -8.87 -2.32 4.09
N ALA A 15 -7.58 -2.62 4.27
CA ALA A 15 -6.53 -1.66 3.97
C ALA A 15 -6.47 -1.35 2.48
N ILE A 16 -6.58 -2.36 1.63
CA ILE A 16 -6.58 -2.18 0.17
C ILE A 16 -7.79 -1.34 -0.24
N ASP A 17 -8.97 -1.62 0.31
CA ASP A 17 -10.17 -0.84 0.03
C ASP A 17 -9.98 0.61 0.47
N ALA A 18 -9.42 0.83 1.65
CA ALA A 18 -9.15 2.17 2.16
C ALA A 18 -8.18 2.94 1.25
N MET A 19 -7.14 2.27 0.76
CA MET A 19 -6.19 2.89 -0.16
C MET A 19 -6.90 3.35 -1.44
N THR A 20 -7.78 2.52 -1.98
CA THR A 20 -8.55 2.87 -3.17
C THR A 20 -9.43 4.10 -2.93
N VAL A 21 -10.15 4.12 -1.81
CA VAL A 21 -11.02 5.26 -1.45
C VAL A 21 -10.20 6.54 -1.29
N ARG A 22 -8.97 6.44 -0.81
CA ARG A 22 -8.08 7.59 -0.59
C ARG A 22 -7.36 8.06 -1.85
N GLY A 23 -7.63 7.45 -3.00
CA GLY A 23 -7.07 7.86 -4.28
C GLY A 23 -5.84 7.11 -4.72
N PHE A 24 -5.48 6.03 -4.03
CA PHE A 24 -4.35 5.19 -4.42
C PHE A 24 -4.78 4.10 -5.40
N ALA A 25 -3.92 3.81 -6.37
CA ALA A 25 -4.08 2.67 -7.26
C ALA A 25 -2.97 1.66 -6.99
N ASN A 26 -3.32 0.38 -6.96
CA ASN A 26 -2.31 -0.67 -6.86
C ASN A 26 -1.58 -0.78 -8.19
N VAL A 27 -0.29 -0.49 -8.21
CA VAL A 27 0.51 -0.45 -9.44
C VAL A 27 1.49 -1.61 -9.55
N ASP A 28 1.69 -2.35 -8.48
CA ASP A 28 2.52 -3.55 -8.49
C ASP A 28 2.22 -4.38 -7.25
N THR A 29 2.46 -5.68 -7.36
CA THR A 29 2.31 -6.62 -6.24
C THR A 29 3.42 -7.66 -6.33
N ILE A 30 4.15 -7.83 -5.25
CA ILE A 30 5.25 -8.79 -5.16
C ILE A 30 4.87 -9.81 -4.10
N SER A 31 4.85 -11.09 -4.45
CA SER A 31 4.53 -12.17 -3.52
C SER A 31 5.79 -12.93 -3.14
N GLU A 32 6.05 -13.02 -1.86
CA GLU A 32 7.09 -13.86 -1.27
C GLU A 32 6.40 -15.00 -0.51
N THR A 33 7.17 -15.91 0.09
CA THR A 33 6.62 -17.13 0.70
C THR A 33 5.43 -16.88 1.63
N ASN A 34 5.55 -15.94 2.56
CA ASN A 34 4.47 -15.64 3.51
C ASN A 34 4.15 -14.16 3.59
N THR A 35 4.63 -13.40 2.61
CA THR A 35 4.52 -11.94 2.65
C THR A 35 4.14 -11.41 1.27
N ILE A 36 3.26 -10.43 1.25
CA ILE A 36 2.85 -9.76 0.03
C ILE A 36 3.19 -8.28 0.17
N TYR A 37 3.86 -7.74 -0.84
CA TYR A 37 4.18 -6.32 -0.91
C TYR A 37 3.30 -5.68 -1.97
N GLY A 38 2.37 -4.82 -1.58
CA GLY A 38 1.55 -4.07 -2.51
C GLY A 38 2.11 -2.67 -2.68
N ILE A 39 2.34 -2.26 -3.92
CA ILE A 39 2.81 -0.92 -4.23
C ILE A 39 1.62 -0.11 -4.71
N PHE A 40 1.40 1.05 -4.09
CA PHE A 40 0.24 1.91 -4.36
C PHE A 40 0.71 3.32 -4.69
N TYR A 41 0.13 3.89 -5.72
CA TYR A 41 0.46 5.24 -6.16
C TYR A 41 -0.77 6.13 -6.12
N ASN A 42 -0.60 7.32 -5.56
CA ASN A 42 -1.64 8.35 -5.53
C ASN A 42 -1.25 9.47 -6.49
N ARG A 43 -1.96 9.59 -7.61
CA ARG A 43 -1.65 10.59 -8.63
C ARG A 43 -1.86 12.02 -8.16
N SER A 44 -2.80 12.21 -7.25
CA SER A 44 -3.13 13.55 -6.73
C SER A 44 -2.06 14.06 -5.77
N THR A 45 -1.55 13.19 -4.90
CA THR A 45 -0.54 13.56 -3.90
C THR A 45 0.87 13.18 -4.30
N ARG A 46 1.00 12.31 -5.33
CA ARG A 46 2.25 11.73 -5.79
C ARG A 46 2.94 10.85 -4.75
N GLN A 47 2.17 10.33 -3.81
CA GLN A 47 2.68 9.39 -2.82
C GLN A 47 2.85 8.00 -3.43
N CYS A 48 3.96 7.35 -3.10
CA CYS A 48 4.25 5.98 -3.49
C CYS A 48 4.40 5.17 -2.20
N ILE A 49 3.43 4.31 -1.91
CA ILE A 49 3.31 3.64 -0.62
C ILE A 49 3.44 2.14 -0.81
N GLN A 50 4.22 1.49 0.04
CA GLN A 50 4.28 0.04 0.09
C GLN A 50 3.52 -0.46 1.32
N LEU A 51 2.54 -1.33 1.09
CA LEU A 51 1.91 -2.08 2.17
C LEU A 51 2.56 -3.46 2.22
N THR A 52 3.16 -3.78 3.36
CA THR A 52 3.69 -5.11 3.62
C THR A 52 2.63 -5.89 4.37
N MET A 53 2.18 -7.00 3.79
CA MET A 53 1.05 -7.77 4.32
C MET A 53 1.47 -9.22 4.56
N ALA A 54 1.06 -9.75 5.71
CA ALA A 54 1.28 -11.15 6.07
C ALA A 54 0.11 -11.59 6.96
N ASN A 55 -0.30 -12.86 6.83
CA ASN A 55 -1.41 -13.42 7.60
C ASN A 55 -2.68 -12.56 7.49
N SER A 56 -2.96 -12.06 6.30
CA SER A 56 -4.13 -11.23 5.99
C SER A 56 -4.18 -9.91 6.77
N ARG A 57 -3.04 -9.42 7.23
CA ARG A 57 -2.92 -8.15 7.96
C ARG A 57 -1.80 -7.29 7.38
N VAL A 58 -1.94 -5.99 7.54
CA VAL A 58 -0.89 -5.04 7.17
C VAL A 58 0.15 -5.01 8.29
N VAL A 59 1.33 -5.52 7.99
CA VAL A 59 2.47 -5.51 8.93
C VAL A 59 3.06 -4.11 9.01
N SER A 60 3.23 -3.46 7.87
CA SER A 60 3.74 -2.09 7.83
C SER A 60 3.23 -1.35 6.60
N ALA A 61 3.17 -0.04 6.71
CA ALA A 61 2.82 0.87 5.63
C ALA A 61 3.89 1.94 5.54
N ASP A 62 4.59 2.00 4.42
CA ASP A 62 5.77 2.83 4.29
C ASP A 62 5.72 3.69 3.02
N ASP A 63 6.14 4.94 3.16
CA ASP A 63 6.37 5.81 2.01
C ASP A 63 7.72 5.45 1.42
N ILE A 64 7.72 4.83 0.25
CA ILE A 64 8.96 4.42 -0.42
C ILE A 64 9.46 5.48 -1.41
N GLN A 65 8.75 6.60 -1.49
CA GLN A 65 9.06 7.78 -2.29
C GLN A 65 8.97 7.54 -3.80
N THR A 66 9.63 6.52 -4.32
CA THR A 66 9.59 6.23 -5.75
C THR A 66 9.61 4.74 -6.03
N HIS A 67 9.07 4.38 -7.19
CA HIS A 67 9.06 3.02 -7.71
C HIS A 67 8.86 3.14 -9.23
N PRO A 68 9.41 2.23 -10.06
CA PRO A 68 9.22 2.33 -11.51
C PRO A 68 7.77 2.49 -11.96
N ASN A 69 6.82 1.93 -11.21
CA ASN A 69 5.40 2.00 -11.54
C ASN A 69 4.66 3.15 -10.87
N CYS A 70 5.33 3.93 -10.00
CA CYS A 70 4.77 5.12 -9.36
C CYS A 70 5.04 6.34 -10.25
N ARG A 71 4.19 6.54 -11.23
CA ARG A 71 4.33 7.62 -12.19
C ARG A 71 3.03 8.35 -12.47
#